data_0635ba262322c7960476136ac31adcc3
#
_entry.id   0635ba262322c7960476136ac31adcc3
#
_cell.length_a   1.000
_cell.length_b   1.000
_cell.length_c   1.000
_cell.angle_alpha   90.00
_cell.angle_beta   90.00
_cell.angle_gamma   90.00
#
_symmetry.space_group_name_H-M   'P 1'
#
loop_
_entity.id
_entity.type
_entity.pdbx_description
1 polymer ?
#
loop_
_entity_poly.entity_id
_entity_poly.type
_entity_poly.pdbx_seq_one_letter_code
_entity_poly.pdbx_strand_id
1 'polypeptide(L)'
;LFSLFTKEIYTGLKPYVKHFAEVNQYTLATAWDLSTAAHLYAYSYGTNGRHLAFNSDGTQLFFLEGNNDKVYRFTLSTPFDVRTKTYNDNFVDVSSQQTSTSGLEFSPDGKKMYIIGTVGAKINQYTLSTAWDLTTAVHGGSFGFEDSSGDDEPLHATFNYDGTKMWMTGWTQDSIFEYDLSTAWDVTTADLVGSFSIATFDDGPSTLVFSPEASKLFVIGATDDTVGEFKLYCTYGIVACQDPTSDKDDVASVESQTESAKQLIQHTTYPVLNRMEWLRRNNNNSNLTNQNIKFQFSNEILASLSNLIIPTSLTSNNSSTAEPQFGNWSYWSEGTISVGKLGDTTSSSAKNINTSAITIGADRRNDKNRMYGFAFRFGSDDIDVGNLGSALDMNALSLTIYETRPSGKNMFMDSLIGISAINTNLLNNSGSISTDGKREGKQIFSSIKFRETFTKEKLNITPNIKIDLGFTSLSDYTETGADGLNLKFKRQDIGTVITSIGSVIDNTIIVDNGIIKPNIQLEYNADI
;
A
#
# COMPACT_ATOMS: atom_id res chain seq x y z
N LEU A 1 -27.02 -31.16 9.79
CA LEU A 1 -26.24 -29.96 10.05
C LEU A 1 -24.79 -30.24 9.73
N PHE A 2 -24.27 -29.48 8.79
CA PHE A 2 -22.91 -29.59 8.28
C PHE A 2 -22.06 -28.49 8.86
N SER A 3 -20.76 -28.70 9.02
CA SER A 3 -19.80 -27.64 9.26
C SER A 3 -18.50 -27.93 8.53
N LEU A 4 -17.94 -26.94 7.85
CA LEU A 4 -16.69 -27.02 7.13
C LEU A 4 -15.56 -26.50 8.02
N PHE A 5 -14.43 -27.22 8.11
CA PHE A 5 -13.36 -26.89 9.05
C PHE A 5 -12.01 -26.79 8.43
N THR A 6 -11.32 -25.94 8.98
CA THR A 6 -10.43 -25.04 8.42
C THR A 6 -9.31 -24.69 9.37
N LYS A 7 -8.15 -25.27 9.21
CA LYS A 7 -6.92 -24.50 9.34
C LYS A 7 -5.75 -25.16 8.63
N GLU A 8 -5.82 -26.41 8.25
CA GLU A 8 -5.03 -26.78 7.06
C GLU A 8 -5.55 -26.10 5.79
N ILE A 9 -6.58 -25.29 5.92
CA ILE A 9 -7.04 -24.35 4.91
C ILE A 9 -6.04 -23.22 4.66
N TYR A 10 -5.10 -22.89 5.54
CA TYR A 10 -3.97 -22.03 5.16
C TYR A 10 -3.13 -22.61 4.02
N THR A 11 -3.14 -23.94 3.86
CA THR A 11 -2.57 -24.59 2.66
C THR A 11 -3.62 -24.96 1.63
N GLY A 12 -4.94 -24.86 1.98
CA GLY A 12 -6.05 -25.18 1.09
C GLY A 12 -6.12 -26.65 0.63
N LEU A 13 -5.51 -27.58 1.36
CA LEU A 13 -5.33 -28.95 0.87
C LEU A 13 -6.14 -30.03 1.57
N LYS A 14 -6.77 -29.74 2.72
CA LYS A 14 -7.50 -30.77 3.50
C LYS A 14 -8.78 -30.23 4.15
N PRO A 15 -9.88 -30.05 3.42
CA PRO A 15 -11.15 -29.67 4.02
C PRO A 15 -11.82 -30.84 4.76
N TYR A 16 -12.63 -30.51 5.76
CA TYR A 16 -13.49 -31.42 6.50
C TYR A 16 -14.95 -31.03 6.30
N VAL A 17 -15.80 -31.99 6.08
CA VAL A 17 -17.24 -31.80 6.02
C VAL A 17 -17.89 -32.67 7.12
N LYS A 18 -18.64 -32.04 8.02
CA LYS A 18 -19.37 -32.75 9.05
C LYS A 18 -20.81 -33.02 8.60
N HIS A 19 -21.24 -34.26 8.76
CA HIS A 19 -22.61 -34.67 8.51
C HIS A 19 -23.11 -35.48 9.71
N PHE A 20 -24.14 -35.00 10.43
CA PHE A 20 -24.69 -35.61 11.63
C PHE A 20 -23.62 -36.06 12.65
N ALA A 21 -23.36 -37.36 12.78
CA ALA A 21 -22.41 -37.94 13.71
C ALA A 21 -21.03 -38.25 13.05
N GLU A 22 -20.82 -37.83 11.83
CA GLU A 22 -19.61 -38.13 11.07
C GLU A 22 -18.86 -36.86 10.63
N VAL A 23 -17.56 -36.98 10.57
CA VAL A 23 -16.65 -35.99 9.95
C VAL A 23 -15.97 -36.63 8.76
N ASN A 24 -16.17 -36.08 7.59
CA ASN A 24 -15.55 -36.50 6.34
C ASN A 24 -14.38 -35.60 6.04
N GLN A 25 -13.19 -36.17 5.86
CA GLN A 25 -12.01 -35.44 5.39
C GLN A 25 -11.79 -35.67 3.92
N TYR A 26 -11.47 -34.61 3.22
CA TYR A 26 -11.08 -34.60 1.82
C TYR A 26 -9.64 -34.08 1.66
N THR A 27 -9.04 -34.35 0.53
CA THR A 27 -7.81 -33.71 0.06
C THR A 27 -8.11 -32.93 -1.20
N LEU A 28 -7.48 -31.77 -1.39
CA LEU A 28 -7.53 -31.00 -2.62
C LEU A 28 -6.19 -31.12 -3.35
N ALA A 29 -6.20 -31.42 -4.65
CA ALA A 29 -4.97 -31.43 -5.45
C ALA A 29 -4.48 -30.00 -5.72
N THR A 30 -5.41 -29.05 -5.80
CA THR A 30 -5.12 -27.60 -5.88
C THR A 30 -5.75 -26.93 -4.67
N ALA A 31 -4.96 -26.15 -3.94
CA ALA A 31 -5.44 -25.42 -2.77
C ALA A 31 -6.65 -24.54 -3.13
N TRP A 32 -7.70 -24.57 -2.27
CA TRP A 32 -8.91 -23.76 -2.43
C TRP A 32 -9.70 -23.98 -3.73
N ASP A 33 -9.55 -25.16 -4.36
CA ASP A 33 -10.29 -25.55 -5.55
C ASP A 33 -11.08 -26.86 -5.25
N LEU A 34 -12.37 -26.72 -4.98
CA LEU A 34 -13.25 -27.83 -4.63
C LEU A 34 -13.41 -28.85 -5.79
N SER A 35 -13.20 -28.44 -7.05
CA SER A 35 -13.28 -29.35 -8.19
C SER A 35 -12.21 -30.45 -8.14
N THR A 36 -11.15 -30.24 -7.32
CA THR A 36 -10.06 -31.20 -7.12
C THR A 36 -10.22 -32.06 -5.87
N ALA A 37 -11.37 -32.00 -5.21
CA ALA A 37 -11.64 -32.70 -3.95
C ALA A 37 -11.70 -34.22 -4.12
N ALA A 38 -10.95 -34.93 -3.27
CA ALA A 38 -11.00 -36.38 -3.17
C ALA A 38 -11.26 -36.79 -1.72
N HIS A 39 -12.30 -37.61 -1.49
CA HIS A 39 -12.61 -38.12 -0.15
C HIS A 39 -11.46 -38.95 0.39
N LEU A 40 -11.01 -38.64 1.61
CA LEU A 40 -9.90 -39.34 2.25
C LEU A 40 -10.41 -40.39 3.24
N TYR A 41 -11.27 -40.00 4.19
CA TYR A 41 -11.93 -40.90 5.13
C TYR A 41 -13.13 -40.22 5.80
N ALA A 42 -13.98 -41.06 6.40
CA ALA A 42 -15.04 -40.67 7.34
C ALA A 42 -14.70 -41.12 8.75
N TYR A 43 -15.01 -40.30 9.75
CA TYR A 43 -14.83 -40.63 11.16
C TYR A 43 -16.10 -40.35 11.94
N SER A 44 -16.66 -41.40 12.58
CA SER A 44 -17.87 -41.27 13.39
C SER A 44 -17.54 -40.87 14.83
N TYR A 45 -18.26 -39.87 15.34
CA TYR A 45 -18.17 -39.42 16.75
C TYR A 45 -19.17 -40.12 17.66
N GLY A 46 -20.19 -40.77 17.10
CA GLY A 46 -21.23 -41.48 17.86
C GLY A 46 -22.16 -40.58 18.68
N THR A 47 -22.09 -39.27 18.56
CA THR A 47 -22.84 -38.27 19.32
C THR A 47 -23.43 -37.20 18.39
N ASN A 48 -24.38 -36.39 18.89
CA ASN A 48 -24.98 -35.28 18.15
C ASN A 48 -24.07 -34.07 18.15
N GLY A 49 -22.93 -34.16 17.44
CA GLY A 49 -22.04 -33.02 17.26
C GLY A 49 -22.69 -31.93 16.42
N ARG A 50 -22.48 -30.68 16.77
CA ARG A 50 -22.99 -29.52 16.03
C ARG A 50 -21.90 -28.86 15.21
N HIS A 51 -20.74 -28.61 15.80
CA HIS A 51 -19.64 -27.90 15.17
C HIS A 51 -18.28 -28.40 15.65
N LEU A 52 -17.24 -28.20 14.86
CA LEU A 52 -15.85 -28.47 15.20
C LEU A 52 -15.00 -27.21 14.93
N ALA A 53 -13.91 -27.03 15.66
CA ALA A 53 -12.89 -26.05 15.40
C ALA A 53 -11.51 -26.63 15.75
N PHE A 54 -10.45 -26.09 15.15
CA PHE A 54 -9.07 -26.42 15.50
C PHE A 54 -8.36 -25.17 16.03
N ASN A 55 -7.34 -25.38 16.87
CA ASN A 55 -6.41 -24.31 17.17
C ASN A 55 -5.46 -24.08 15.98
N SER A 56 -4.64 -23.04 16.10
CA SER A 56 -3.81 -22.55 15.00
C SER A 56 -2.80 -23.55 14.44
N ASP A 57 -2.29 -24.45 15.21
CA ASP A 57 -1.30 -25.45 14.79
C ASP A 57 -1.90 -26.85 14.56
N GLY A 58 -3.24 -26.99 14.73
CA GLY A 58 -3.96 -28.25 14.51
C GLY A 58 -3.71 -29.30 15.56
N THR A 59 -3.07 -28.99 16.68
CA THR A 59 -2.80 -29.95 17.76
C THR A 59 -3.96 -30.13 18.71
N GLN A 60 -4.98 -29.25 18.64
CA GLN A 60 -6.18 -29.30 19.45
C GLN A 60 -7.43 -29.25 18.56
N LEU A 61 -8.41 -30.06 18.92
CA LEU A 61 -9.73 -30.12 18.32
C LEU A 61 -10.77 -29.73 19.36
N PHE A 62 -11.63 -28.81 19.00
CA PHE A 62 -12.80 -28.39 19.78
C PHE A 62 -14.08 -28.96 19.13
N PHE A 63 -14.95 -29.51 19.94
CA PHE A 63 -16.15 -30.19 19.48
C PHE A 63 -17.37 -29.68 20.26
N LEU A 64 -18.29 -29.05 19.56
CA LEU A 64 -19.57 -28.59 20.12
C LEU A 64 -20.58 -29.71 20.03
N GLU A 65 -21.10 -30.17 21.18
CA GLU A 65 -22.16 -31.18 21.27
C GLU A 65 -23.49 -30.52 21.58
N GLY A 66 -24.49 -30.81 20.74
CA GLY A 66 -25.82 -30.19 20.84
C GLY A 66 -26.78 -30.82 21.85
N ASN A 67 -26.52 -32.04 22.39
CA ASN A 67 -27.40 -32.65 23.38
C ASN A 67 -27.19 -32.11 24.79
N ASN A 68 -25.95 -31.72 25.09
CA ASN A 68 -25.53 -31.24 26.41
C ASN A 68 -25.10 -29.80 26.42
N ASP A 69 -25.13 -29.13 25.26
CA ASP A 69 -24.65 -27.75 25.08
C ASP A 69 -23.25 -27.50 25.68
N LYS A 70 -22.30 -28.39 25.31
CA LYS A 70 -20.93 -28.37 25.80
C LYS A 70 -19.94 -28.31 24.66
N VAL A 71 -18.86 -27.59 24.90
CA VAL A 71 -17.67 -27.61 24.05
C VAL A 71 -16.60 -28.48 24.71
N TYR A 72 -16.15 -29.51 24.02
CA TYR A 72 -15.10 -30.43 24.48
C TYR A 72 -13.81 -30.14 23.73
N ARG A 73 -12.68 -30.20 24.43
CA ARG A 73 -11.34 -30.12 23.86
C ARG A 73 -10.64 -31.47 23.81
N PHE A 74 -10.08 -31.80 22.67
CA PHE A 74 -9.23 -32.97 22.45
C PHE A 74 -7.85 -32.55 22.03
N THR A 75 -6.81 -33.29 22.41
CA THR A 75 -5.48 -33.18 21.86
C THR A 75 -5.31 -34.15 20.69
N LEU A 76 -4.59 -33.74 19.66
CA LEU A 76 -4.28 -34.56 18.49
C LEU A 76 -2.78 -34.90 18.49
N SER A 77 -2.43 -36.20 18.40
CA SER A 77 -1.01 -36.62 18.30
C SER A 77 -0.44 -36.34 16.90
N THR A 78 -1.29 -36.26 15.89
CA THR A 78 -0.95 -35.80 14.54
C THR A 78 -1.81 -34.57 14.24
N PRO A 79 -1.20 -33.40 13.96
CA PRO A 79 -1.96 -32.19 13.68
C PRO A 79 -3.02 -32.41 12.61
N PHE A 80 -4.23 -31.89 12.86
CA PHE A 80 -5.40 -31.98 11.97
C PHE A 80 -5.88 -33.40 11.65
N ASP A 81 -5.39 -34.46 12.27
CA ASP A 81 -5.92 -35.81 12.10
C ASP A 81 -6.86 -36.16 13.26
N VAL A 82 -8.17 -36.02 13.04
CA VAL A 82 -9.22 -36.26 14.04
C VAL A 82 -9.24 -37.70 14.59
N ARG A 83 -8.64 -38.67 13.87
CA ARG A 83 -8.51 -40.06 14.30
C ARG A 83 -7.52 -40.22 15.45
N THR A 84 -6.60 -39.27 15.62
CA THR A 84 -5.53 -39.30 16.64
C THR A 84 -5.92 -38.57 17.93
N LYS A 85 -7.20 -38.22 18.08
CA LYS A 85 -7.71 -37.45 19.21
C LYS A 85 -7.63 -38.22 20.54
N THR A 86 -7.30 -37.48 21.58
CA THR A 86 -7.35 -37.94 22.98
C THR A 86 -8.12 -36.92 23.82
N TYR A 87 -9.13 -37.36 24.57
CA TYR A 87 -9.88 -36.50 25.49
C TYR A 87 -9.16 -36.36 26.83
N ASN A 88 -9.04 -35.16 27.35
CA ASN A 88 -8.27 -34.83 28.57
C ASN A 88 -9.13 -34.09 29.60
N ASP A 89 -10.42 -34.45 29.73
CA ASP A 89 -11.37 -33.86 30.69
C ASP A 89 -11.44 -32.33 30.67
N ASN A 90 -11.28 -31.74 29.48
CA ASN A 90 -11.34 -30.28 29.29
C ASN A 90 -12.60 -29.95 28.49
N PHE A 91 -13.54 -29.27 29.14
CA PHE A 91 -14.78 -28.80 28.50
C PHE A 91 -15.29 -27.52 29.16
N VAL A 92 -16.21 -26.84 28.47
CA VAL A 92 -17.04 -25.78 29.03
C VAL A 92 -18.52 -26.07 28.77
N ASP A 93 -19.35 -25.88 29.79
CA ASP A 93 -20.82 -25.97 29.73
C ASP A 93 -21.36 -24.58 29.38
N VAL A 94 -22.04 -24.45 28.25
CA VAL A 94 -22.61 -23.18 27.75
C VAL A 94 -24.13 -23.15 27.85
N SER A 95 -24.76 -24.20 28.45
CA SER A 95 -26.21 -24.36 28.55
C SER A 95 -26.91 -23.21 29.32
N SER A 96 -26.16 -22.50 30.20
CA SER A 96 -26.71 -21.35 30.92
C SER A 96 -26.91 -20.11 30.04
N GLN A 97 -26.22 -20.02 28.90
CA GLN A 97 -26.33 -18.92 27.90
C GLN A 97 -27.06 -19.35 26.64
N GLN A 98 -26.93 -20.62 26.24
CA GLN A 98 -27.51 -21.15 25.02
C GLN A 98 -27.91 -22.63 25.18
N THR A 99 -29.20 -22.97 24.96
CA THR A 99 -29.74 -24.31 25.09
C THR A 99 -30.04 -25.01 23.75
N SER A 100 -29.70 -24.38 22.63
CA SER A 100 -29.79 -24.97 21.30
C SER A 100 -28.63 -24.44 20.48
N THR A 101 -27.45 -24.94 20.78
CA THR A 101 -26.20 -24.56 20.12
C THR A 101 -26.17 -25.06 18.68
N SER A 102 -25.68 -24.21 17.76
CA SER A 102 -25.54 -24.50 16.33
C SER A 102 -24.10 -24.33 15.82
N GLY A 103 -23.39 -23.26 16.20
CA GLY A 103 -22.07 -22.91 15.71
C GLY A 103 -21.05 -22.63 16.82
N LEU A 104 -19.77 -22.82 16.49
CA LEU A 104 -18.61 -22.57 17.33
C LEU A 104 -17.51 -21.90 16.50
N GLU A 105 -16.97 -20.80 17.00
CA GLU A 105 -15.84 -20.10 16.36
C GLU A 105 -14.84 -19.61 17.43
N PHE A 106 -13.60 -19.40 17.03
CA PHE A 106 -12.55 -18.83 17.88
C PHE A 106 -11.84 -17.68 17.19
N SER A 107 -11.35 -16.71 17.98
CA SER A 107 -10.37 -15.76 17.48
C SER A 107 -9.04 -16.47 17.14
N PRO A 108 -8.23 -15.96 16.20
CA PRO A 108 -6.98 -16.59 15.78
C PRO A 108 -5.97 -16.80 16.92
N ASP A 109 -6.02 -15.95 17.95
CA ASP A 109 -5.15 -16.05 19.13
C ASP A 109 -5.68 -17.02 20.20
N GLY A 110 -6.91 -17.58 20.01
CA GLY A 110 -7.54 -18.50 20.93
C GLY A 110 -8.02 -17.90 22.25
N LYS A 111 -8.08 -16.57 22.36
CA LYS A 111 -8.51 -15.88 23.58
C LYS A 111 -10.00 -15.51 23.58
N LYS A 112 -10.67 -15.60 22.44
CA LYS A 112 -12.12 -15.46 22.32
C LYS A 112 -12.71 -16.74 21.76
N MET A 113 -13.88 -17.12 22.28
CA MET A 113 -14.70 -18.21 21.79
C MET A 113 -16.12 -17.68 21.60
N TYR A 114 -16.76 -18.10 20.53
CA TYR A 114 -18.11 -17.70 20.17
C TYR A 114 -19.01 -18.92 20.01
N ILE A 115 -20.19 -18.86 20.63
CA ILE A 115 -21.22 -19.89 20.54
C ILE A 115 -22.46 -19.28 19.91
N ILE A 116 -22.86 -19.85 18.79
CA ILE A 116 -24.05 -19.45 18.05
C ILE A 116 -25.16 -20.45 18.38
N GLY A 117 -26.40 -19.99 18.47
CA GLY A 117 -27.51 -20.85 18.66
C GLY A 117 -28.87 -20.21 18.36
N THR A 118 -29.85 -21.09 18.11
CA THR A 118 -31.17 -20.72 17.61
C THR A 118 -32.12 -20.23 18.72
N VAL A 119 -31.92 -20.61 19.98
CA VAL A 119 -32.73 -20.05 21.07
C VAL A 119 -32.37 -18.61 21.35
N GLY A 120 -33.30 -17.70 21.00
CA GLY A 120 -33.12 -16.26 21.04
C GLY A 120 -32.16 -15.72 19.95
N ALA A 121 -31.95 -16.53 18.90
CA ALA A 121 -31.20 -16.15 17.68
C ALA A 121 -29.97 -15.31 17.96
N LYS A 122 -28.98 -15.85 18.67
CA LYS A 122 -27.84 -15.03 19.15
C LYS A 122 -26.48 -15.72 19.08
N ILE A 123 -25.45 -14.87 19.10
CA ILE A 123 -24.07 -15.25 19.33
C ILE A 123 -23.66 -14.81 20.75
N ASN A 124 -23.04 -15.72 21.48
CA ASN A 124 -22.50 -15.48 22.82
C ASN A 124 -20.98 -15.49 22.74
N GLN A 125 -20.33 -14.45 23.24
CA GLN A 125 -18.86 -14.41 23.32
C GLN A 125 -18.35 -14.78 24.70
N TYR A 126 -17.23 -15.50 24.71
CA TYR A 126 -16.48 -15.87 25.90
C TYR A 126 -15.04 -15.36 25.77
N THR A 127 -14.47 -14.93 26.89
CA THR A 127 -13.04 -14.58 26.97
C THR A 127 -12.32 -15.69 27.73
N LEU A 128 -11.22 -16.19 27.15
CA LEU A 128 -10.35 -17.20 27.73
C LEU A 128 -9.09 -16.50 28.26
N SER A 129 -8.85 -16.57 29.57
CA SER A 129 -7.63 -15.97 30.16
C SER A 129 -6.36 -16.69 29.73
N THR A 130 -6.46 -17.99 29.42
CA THR A 130 -5.42 -18.78 28.77
C THR A 130 -5.91 -19.21 27.39
N ALA A 131 -5.16 -18.87 26.36
CA ALA A 131 -5.53 -19.20 24.98
C ALA A 131 -5.82 -20.71 24.81
N TRP A 132 -6.96 -21.03 24.17
CA TRP A 132 -7.38 -22.40 23.87
C TRP A 132 -7.70 -23.27 25.09
N ASP A 133 -7.76 -22.71 26.29
CA ASP A 133 -8.11 -23.44 27.52
C ASP A 133 -9.56 -23.14 27.94
N LEU A 134 -10.48 -24.09 27.63
CA LEU A 134 -11.91 -23.96 27.89
C LEU A 134 -12.24 -23.79 29.37
N THR A 135 -11.38 -24.30 30.30
CA THR A 135 -11.60 -24.16 31.74
C THR A 135 -11.48 -22.72 32.23
N THR A 136 -10.88 -21.83 31.41
CA THR A 136 -10.71 -20.41 31.71
C THR A 136 -11.75 -19.51 31.03
N ALA A 137 -12.74 -20.09 30.35
CA ALA A 137 -13.77 -19.38 29.61
C ALA A 137 -14.73 -18.63 30.54
N VAL A 138 -14.90 -17.33 30.32
CA VAL A 138 -15.84 -16.46 31.02
C VAL A 138 -16.75 -15.78 30.01
N HIS A 139 -18.08 -15.88 30.18
CA HIS A 139 -19.04 -15.19 29.32
C HIS A 139 -18.84 -13.68 29.36
N GLY A 140 -18.74 -13.04 28.20
CA GLY A 140 -18.41 -11.62 28.03
C GLY A 140 -19.49 -10.76 27.37
N GLY A 141 -20.64 -11.38 27.00
CA GLY A 141 -21.75 -10.69 26.35
C GLY A 141 -22.33 -11.46 25.17
N SER A 142 -23.39 -10.93 24.57
CA SER A 142 -24.05 -11.53 23.42
C SER A 142 -24.62 -10.48 22.47
N PHE A 143 -24.86 -10.89 21.22
CA PHE A 143 -25.55 -10.11 20.19
C PHE A 143 -26.71 -10.93 19.64
N GLY A 144 -27.89 -10.29 19.47
CA GLY A 144 -29.09 -10.89 18.89
C GLY A 144 -29.18 -10.61 17.40
N PHE A 145 -29.37 -11.66 16.62
CA PHE A 145 -29.49 -11.54 15.16
C PHE A 145 -30.93 -11.23 14.72
N GLU A 146 -31.96 -11.75 15.40
CA GLU A 146 -33.35 -11.56 15.01
C GLU A 146 -33.75 -10.09 14.90
N ASP A 147 -33.37 -9.28 15.88
CA ASP A 147 -33.67 -7.82 15.90
C ASP A 147 -32.97 -7.04 14.77
N SER A 148 -31.85 -7.53 14.26
CA SER A 148 -31.02 -6.85 13.28
C SER A 148 -31.22 -7.36 11.85
N SER A 149 -31.29 -8.68 11.65
CA SER A 149 -31.39 -9.32 10.34
C SER A 149 -32.80 -9.86 10.02
N GLY A 150 -33.63 -10.06 11.05
CA GLY A 150 -34.91 -10.74 10.93
C GLY A 150 -34.80 -12.24 10.75
N ASP A 151 -33.61 -12.85 10.91
CA ASP A 151 -33.38 -14.28 10.88
C ASP A 151 -33.35 -14.83 12.31
N ASP A 152 -34.19 -15.79 12.59
CA ASP A 152 -34.39 -16.40 13.92
C ASP A 152 -33.64 -17.74 14.08
N GLU A 153 -33.00 -18.25 13.03
CA GLU A 153 -32.24 -19.49 13.03
C GLU A 153 -30.79 -19.32 12.56
N PRO A 154 -29.94 -18.58 13.31
CA PRO A 154 -28.52 -18.47 12.98
C PRO A 154 -27.82 -19.81 13.22
N LEU A 155 -27.04 -20.27 12.23
CA LEU A 155 -26.37 -21.56 12.33
C LEU A 155 -24.85 -21.42 12.57
N HIS A 156 -24.19 -20.45 11.95
CA HIS A 156 -22.76 -20.22 12.10
C HIS A 156 -22.42 -18.74 11.97
N ALA A 157 -21.32 -18.34 12.57
CA ALA A 157 -20.71 -17.03 12.33
C ALA A 157 -19.19 -17.18 12.19
N THR A 158 -18.60 -16.38 11.33
CA THR A 158 -17.14 -16.28 11.15
C THR A 158 -16.72 -14.82 11.08
N PHE A 159 -15.41 -14.56 11.19
CA PHE A 159 -14.85 -13.22 11.25
C PHE A 159 -13.76 -13.04 10.19
N ASN A 160 -13.51 -11.78 9.82
CA ASN A 160 -12.31 -11.45 9.09
C ASN A 160 -11.07 -11.56 10.02
N TYR A 161 -9.88 -11.47 9.42
CA TYR A 161 -8.62 -11.72 10.14
C TYR A 161 -8.38 -10.76 11.31
N ASP A 162 -8.79 -9.52 11.21
CA ASP A 162 -8.60 -8.49 12.24
C ASP A 162 -9.79 -8.36 13.22
N GLY A 163 -10.89 -9.10 12.97
CA GLY A 163 -12.08 -9.12 13.83
C GLY A 163 -12.97 -7.89 13.74
N THR A 164 -12.80 -7.07 12.70
CA THR A 164 -13.62 -5.86 12.49
C THR A 164 -14.93 -6.17 11.75
N LYS A 165 -15.02 -7.34 11.10
CA LYS A 165 -16.22 -7.83 10.41
C LYS A 165 -16.62 -9.21 10.87
N MET A 166 -17.92 -9.47 10.85
CA MET A 166 -18.53 -10.76 11.15
C MET A 166 -19.56 -11.10 10.08
N TRP A 167 -19.62 -12.36 9.68
CA TRP A 167 -20.67 -12.90 8.82
C TRP A 167 -21.42 -14.02 9.52
N MET A 168 -22.73 -14.06 9.36
CA MET A 168 -23.62 -15.06 9.94
C MET A 168 -24.43 -15.75 8.84
N THR A 169 -24.57 -17.08 8.92
CA THR A 169 -25.50 -17.84 8.09
C THR A 169 -26.84 -17.92 8.77
N GLY A 170 -27.88 -17.45 8.09
CA GLY A 170 -29.27 -17.51 8.56
C GLY A 170 -30.07 -18.52 7.77
N TRP A 171 -30.66 -19.50 8.46
CA TRP A 171 -31.45 -20.58 7.87
C TRP A 171 -32.79 -20.09 7.34
N THR A 172 -33.50 -19.26 8.12
CA THR A 172 -34.86 -18.82 7.80
C THR A 172 -34.95 -17.96 6.54
N GLN A 173 -33.90 -17.19 6.24
CA GLN A 173 -33.86 -16.29 5.09
C GLN A 173 -32.92 -16.75 3.99
N ASP A 174 -32.36 -17.94 4.04
CA ASP A 174 -31.42 -18.49 3.07
C ASP A 174 -30.34 -17.50 2.68
N SER A 175 -29.75 -16.83 3.68
CA SER A 175 -28.89 -15.67 3.47
C SER A 175 -27.64 -15.69 4.34
N ILE A 176 -26.63 -14.98 3.86
CA ILE A 176 -25.44 -14.61 4.62
C ILE A 176 -25.56 -13.13 4.97
N PHE A 177 -25.47 -12.81 6.26
CA PHE A 177 -25.55 -11.45 6.78
C PHE A 177 -24.15 -10.95 7.14
N GLU A 178 -23.83 -9.72 6.78
CA GLU A 178 -22.56 -9.06 7.07
C GLU A 178 -22.75 -7.99 8.14
N TYR A 179 -21.86 -7.99 9.13
CA TYR A 179 -21.84 -7.04 10.25
C TYR A 179 -20.48 -6.39 10.37
N ASP A 180 -20.45 -5.09 10.65
CA ASP A 180 -19.26 -4.36 11.09
C ASP A 180 -19.19 -4.37 12.62
N LEU A 181 -18.00 -4.57 13.19
CA LEU A 181 -17.75 -4.48 14.62
C LEU A 181 -16.93 -3.22 14.91
N SER A 182 -17.52 -2.26 15.65
CA SER A 182 -16.81 -1.04 16.02
C SER A 182 -15.65 -1.27 17.00
N THR A 183 -15.67 -2.40 17.70
CA THR A 183 -14.55 -2.92 18.50
C THR A 183 -14.22 -4.32 17.99
N ALA A 184 -12.99 -4.50 17.52
CA ALA A 184 -12.55 -5.78 16.96
C ALA A 184 -12.78 -6.93 17.95
N TRP A 185 -13.35 -8.05 17.44
CA TRP A 185 -13.64 -9.26 18.23
C TRP A 185 -14.66 -9.08 19.36
N ASP A 186 -15.42 -7.99 19.37
CA ASP A 186 -16.49 -7.75 20.33
C ASP A 186 -17.85 -7.74 19.63
N VAL A 187 -18.54 -8.88 19.68
CA VAL A 187 -19.85 -9.06 19.02
C VAL A 187 -20.95 -8.15 19.58
N THR A 188 -20.77 -7.60 20.80
CA THR A 188 -21.74 -6.67 21.37
C THR A 188 -21.75 -5.32 20.65
N THR A 189 -20.77 -5.06 19.77
CA THR A 189 -20.64 -3.85 18.99
C THR A 189 -21.00 -4.03 17.51
N ALA A 190 -21.64 -5.16 17.16
CA ALA A 190 -22.01 -5.51 15.79
C ALA A 190 -23.14 -4.61 15.26
N ASP A 191 -22.98 -4.13 14.02
CA ASP A 191 -23.98 -3.37 13.26
C ASP A 191 -24.18 -4.01 11.89
N LEU A 192 -25.42 -4.21 11.47
CA LEU A 192 -25.75 -4.89 10.21
C LEU A 192 -25.40 -4.01 9.00
N VAL A 193 -24.54 -4.51 8.11
CA VAL A 193 -24.21 -3.87 6.83
C VAL A 193 -25.22 -4.25 5.75
N GLY A 194 -25.58 -5.52 5.68
CA GLY A 194 -26.51 -6.04 4.68
C GLY A 194 -26.53 -7.56 4.61
N SER A 195 -27.17 -8.10 3.58
CA SER A 195 -27.30 -9.53 3.37
C SER A 195 -27.08 -9.91 1.91
N PHE A 196 -26.67 -11.16 1.71
CA PHE A 196 -26.55 -11.81 0.41
C PHE A 196 -27.35 -13.12 0.42
N SER A 197 -28.39 -13.21 -0.41
CA SER A 197 -29.20 -14.42 -0.54
C SER A 197 -28.46 -15.50 -1.33
N ILE A 198 -28.47 -16.71 -0.82
CA ILE A 198 -27.96 -17.91 -1.47
C ILE A 198 -29.03 -18.92 -1.82
N ALA A 199 -30.32 -18.54 -1.72
CA ALA A 199 -31.48 -19.39 -2.01
C ALA A 199 -31.43 -20.07 -3.40
N THR A 200 -30.72 -19.52 -4.37
CA THR A 200 -30.49 -20.16 -5.67
C THR A 200 -29.47 -21.28 -5.65
N PHE A 201 -28.67 -21.35 -4.58
CA PHE A 201 -27.65 -22.38 -4.38
C PHE A 201 -28.16 -23.48 -3.42
N ASP A 202 -28.70 -23.12 -2.27
CA ASP A 202 -29.22 -24.03 -1.27
C ASP A 202 -30.19 -23.29 -0.32
N ASP A 203 -31.31 -23.94 0.04
CA ASP A 203 -32.33 -23.41 0.95
C ASP A 203 -31.94 -23.56 2.42
N GLY A 204 -30.72 -23.35 2.81
CA GLY A 204 -30.30 -23.45 4.19
C GLY A 204 -28.79 -23.45 4.36
N PRO A 205 -28.18 -22.27 4.39
CA PRO A 205 -26.75 -22.15 4.63
C PRO A 205 -26.43 -22.56 6.07
N SER A 206 -25.61 -23.59 6.25
CA SER A 206 -25.27 -24.08 7.60
C SER A 206 -23.95 -23.55 8.11
N THR A 207 -22.97 -23.32 7.22
CA THR A 207 -21.67 -22.74 7.59
C THR A 207 -21.00 -22.06 6.41
N LEU A 208 -20.11 -21.14 6.70
CA LEU A 208 -19.34 -20.43 5.69
C LEU A 208 -17.87 -20.30 6.12
N VAL A 209 -16.99 -20.22 5.14
CA VAL A 209 -15.55 -20.06 5.34
C VAL A 209 -14.95 -19.26 4.18
N PHE A 210 -14.03 -18.35 4.49
CA PHE A 210 -13.25 -17.63 3.50
C PHE A 210 -11.91 -18.33 3.22
N SER A 211 -11.40 -18.19 1.98
CA SER A 211 -9.98 -18.42 1.74
C SER A 211 -9.12 -17.39 2.51
N PRO A 212 -7.83 -17.66 2.78
CA PRO A 212 -6.99 -16.75 3.57
C PRO A 212 -6.90 -15.32 3.00
N GLU A 213 -6.87 -15.19 1.68
CA GLU A 213 -6.89 -13.93 0.96
C GLU A 213 -8.31 -13.35 0.80
N ALA A 214 -9.33 -14.04 1.36
CA ALA A 214 -10.75 -13.67 1.27
C ALA A 214 -11.24 -13.33 -0.16
N SER A 215 -10.64 -13.97 -1.17
CA SER A 215 -11.06 -13.90 -2.57
C SER A 215 -12.08 -14.97 -2.96
N LYS A 216 -12.26 -15.95 -2.09
CA LYS A 216 -13.26 -17.02 -2.22
C LYS A 216 -14.04 -17.19 -0.93
N LEU A 217 -15.31 -17.50 -1.09
CA LEU A 217 -16.23 -17.91 -0.03
C LEU A 217 -16.67 -19.34 -0.31
N PHE A 218 -16.63 -20.17 0.71
CA PHE A 218 -17.17 -21.53 0.69
C PHE A 218 -18.38 -21.59 1.61
N VAL A 219 -19.48 -22.10 1.10
CA VAL A 219 -20.74 -22.26 1.85
C VAL A 219 -21.16 -23.70 1.81
N ILE A 220 -21.55 -24.25 2.96
CA ILE A 220 -22.25 -25.54 3.03
C ILE A 220 -23.75 -25.29 3.13
N GLY A 221 -24.47 -25.83 2.18
CA GLY A 221 -25.93 -25.98 2.23
C GLY A 221 -26.31 -27.25 2.97
N ALA A 222 -27.32 -27.15 3.78
CA ALA A 222 -27.78 -28.29 4.59
C ALA A 222 -29.01 -28.98 3.99
N THR A 223 -29.67 -28.36 3.03
CA THR A 223 -30.87 -28.92 2.38
C THR A 223 -30.48 -29.86 1.24
N ASP A 224 -29.58 -29.42 0.37
CA ASP A 224 -29.11 -30.20 -0.77
C ASP A 224 -27.79 -30.96 -0.52
N ASP A 225 -27.26 -30.90 0.72
CA ASP A 225 -26.00 -31.54 1.11
C ASP A 225 -24.81 -31.10 0.20
N THR A 226 -24.79 -29.84 -0.18
CA THR A 226 -23.83 -29.30 -1.14
C THR A 226 -22.77 -28.44 -0.48
N VAL A 227 -21.62 -28.31 -1.17
CA VAL A 227 -20.58 -27.33 -0.82
C VAL A 227 -20.37 -26.44 -2.03
N GLY A 228 -20.68 -25.16 -1.89
CA GLY A 228 -20.49 -24.15 -2.93
C GLY A 228 -19.19 -23.37 -2.78
N GLU A 229 -18.56 -23.08 -3.91
CA GLU A 229 -17.42 -22.18 -4.01
C GLU A 229 -17.88 -20.93 -4.75
N PHE A 230 -17.79 -19.77 -4.08
CA PHE A 230 -18.13 -18.47 -4.64
C PHE A 230 -16.85 -17.65 -4.78
N LYS A 231 -16.61 -17.13 -5.98
CA LYS A 231 -15.54 -16.17 -6.20
C LYS A 231 -16.01 -14.78 -5.78
N LEU A 232 -15.27 -14.13 -4.90
CA LEU A 232 -15.53 -12.76 -4.48
C LEU A 232 -14.81 -11.77 -5.41
N TYR A 233 -15.43 -10.64 -5.68
CA TYR A 233 -14.86 -9.60 -6.54
C TYR A 233 -13.92 -8.66 -5.79
N CYS A 234 -13.96 -8.69 -4.47
CA CYS A 234 -13.07 -7.96 -3.57
C CYS A 234 -12.91 -8.73 -2.26
N THR A 235 -11.94 -8.36 -1.46
CA THR A 235 -11.67 -8.98 -0.15
C THR A 235 -12.92 -8.90 0.73
N TYR A 236 -13.39 -10.06 1.18
CA TYR A 236 -14.61 -10.16 2.00
C TYR A 236 -15.88 -9.56 1.37
N GLY A 237 -15.87 -9.24 0.09
CA GLY A 237 -16.99 -8.57 -0.58
C GLY A 237 -18.16 -9.49 -0.87
N ILE A 238 -18.99 -9.81 0.14
CA ILE A 238 -20.24 -10.58 0.00
C ILE A 238 -21.39 -9.64 -0.35
N VAL A 239 -21.57 -8.56 0.41
CA VAL A 239 -22.65 -7.60 0.24
C VAL A 239 -22.26 -6.49 -0.73
N ALA A 240 -21.11 -5.92 -0.52
CA ALA A 240 -20.54 -4.90 -1.42
C ALA A 240 -19.02 -4.93 -1.37
N CYS A 241 -18.39 -4.63 -2.49
CA CYS A 241 -16.96 -4.36 -2.50
C CYS A 241 -16.71 -3.02 -1.82
N GLN A 242 -15.72 -2.98 -0.92
CA GLN A 242 -15.25 -1.72 -0.40
C GLN A 242 -14.76 -0.85 -1.55
N ASP A 243 -15.24 0.37 -1.63
CA ASP A 243 -14.78 1.33 -2.64
C ASP A 243 -13.30 1.65 -2.34
N PRO A 244 -12.35 1.41 -3.28
CA PRO A 244 -10.95 1.72 -3.06
C PRO A 244 -10.71 3.20 -2.72
N THR A 245 -11.64 4.09 -3.08
CA THR A 245 -11.57 5.51 -2.72
C THR A 245 -11.86 5.77 -1.23
N SER A 246 -12.35 4.77 -0.49
CA SER A 246 -12.51 4.83 0.96
C SER A 246 -11.26 4.41 1.73
N ASP A 247 -10.31 3.70 1.09
CA ASP A 247 -9.00 3.38 1.67
C ASP A 247 -8.06 4.57 1.50
N LYS A 248 -7.62 5.13 2.64
CA LYS A 248 -6.75 6.31 2.65
C LYS A 248 -5.36 6.05 2.09
N ASP A 249 -4.85 4.82 2.20
CA ASP A 249 -3.54 4.44 1.69
C ASP A 249 -3.59 4.28 0.18
N ASP A 250 -4.68 3.71 -0.38
CA ASP A 250 -4.93 3.63 -1.82
C ASP A 250 -5.02 5.03 -2.44
N VAL A 251 -5.82 5.91 -1.84
CA VAL A 251 -5.95 7.30 -2.29
C VAL A 251 -4.61 8.02 -2.23
N ALA A 252 -3.87 7.88 -1.12
CA ALA A 252 -2.57 8.50 -0.93
C ALA A 252 -1.53 7.99 -1.95
N SER A 253 -1.57 6.70 -2.31
CA SER A 253 -0.70 6.11 -3.33
C SER A 253 -0.96 6.73 -4.71
N VAL A 254 -2.23 6.89 -5.12
CA VAL A 254 -2.61 7.53 -6.38
C VAL A 254 -2.23 9.02 -6.41
N GLU A 255 -2.49 9.75 -5.34
CA GLU A 255 -2.10 11.16 -5.21
C GLU A 255 -0.57 11.33 -5.28
N SER A 256 0.19 10.43 -4.63
CA SER A 256 1.65 10.45 -4.65
C SER A 256 2.22 10.32 -6.07
N GLN A 257 1.65 9.48 -6.90
CA GLN A 257 2.06 9.34 -8.31
C GLN A 257 1.86 10.65 -9.09
N THR A 258 0.72 11.32 -8.87
CA THR A 258 0.40 12.59 -9.52
C THR A 258 1.32 13.71 -9.03
N GLU A 259 1.51 13.80 -7.72
CA GLU A 259 2.34 14.83 -7.10
C GLU A 259 3.82 14.67 -7.50
N SER A 260 4.37 13.46 -7.47
CA SER A 260 5.74 13.20 -7.91
C SER A 260 5.95 13.56 -9.39
N ALA A 261 4.95 13.26 -10.26
CA ALA A 261 5.01 13.64 -11.66
C ALA A 261 5.05 15.16 -11.87
N LYS A 262 4.32 15.93 -11.07
CA LYS A 262 4.35 17.39 -11.06
C LYS A 262 5.67 17.94 -10.50
N GLN A 263 6.12 17.41 -9.36
CA GLN A 263 7.37 17.83 -8.70
C GLN A 263 8.60 17.52 -9.55
N LEU A 264 8.58 16.44 -10.35
CA LEU A 264 9.67 16.11 -11.27
C LEU A 264 10.00 17.25 -12.23
N ILE A 265 9.00 18.05 -12.67
CA ILE A 265 9.22 19.22 -13.52
C ILE A 265 10.10 20.23 -12.79
N GLN A 266 9.76 20.57 -11.56
CA GLN A 266 10.54 21.52 -10.76
C GLN A 266 11.94 20.97 -10.44
N HIS A 267 12.02 19.72 -9.99
CA HIS A 267 13.30 19.08 -9.68
C HIS A 267 14.24 18.98 -10.89
N THR A 268 13.70 18.93 -12.11
CA THR A 268 14.48 18.88 -13.34
C THR A 268 14.86 20.28 -13.85
N THR A 269 13.97 21.25 -13.67
CA THR A 269 14.22 22.63 -14.16
C THR A 269 15.16 23.41 -13.23
N TYR A 270 15.09 23.20 -11.91
CA TYR A 270 15.89 23.93 -10.92
C TYR A 270 17.40 23.87 -11.14
N PRO A 271 18.05 22.69 -11.31
CA PRO A 271 19.50 22.61 -11.50
C PRO A 271 19.96 23.39 -12.75
N VAL A 272 19.19 23.31 -13.83
CA VAL A 272 19.50 24.00 -15.08
C VAL A 272 19.36 25.52 -14.92
N LEU A 273 18.29 26.00 -14.26
CA LEU A 273 18.08 27.42 -13.99
C LEU A 273 19.17 27.98 -13.04
N ASN A 274 19.56 27.21 -12.03
CA ASN A 274 20.66 27.55 -11.11
C ASN A 274 21.99 27.67 -11.87
N ARG A 275 22.26 26.74 -12.79
CA ARG A 275 23.45 26.81 -13.64
C ARG A 275 23.47 28.09 -14.47
N MET A 276 22.37 28.44 -15.13
CA MET A 276 22.27 29.65 -15.93
C MET A 276 22.46 30.92 -15.10
N GLU A 277 21.96 30.94 -13.87
CA GLU A 277 22.15 32.03 -12.93
C GLU A 277 23.58 32.12 -12.43
N TRP A 278 24.21 30.99 -12.08
CA TRP A 278 25.60 30.94 -11.65
C TRP A 278 26.56 31.49 -12.72
N LEU A 279 26.35 31.13 -14.00
CA LEU A 279 27.16 31.60 -15.12
C LEU A 279 27.10 33.11 -15.28
N ARG A 280 25.94 33.73 -15.05
CA ARG A 280 25.81 35.21 -15.11
C ARG A 280 26.51 35.91 -13.96
N ARG A 281 26.41 35.37 -12.74
CA ARG A 281 27.02 35.96 -11.55
C ARG A 281 28.54 35.90 -11.57
N ASN A 282 29.08 34.86 -12.17
CA ASN A 282 30.55 34.66 -12.10
C ASN A 282 31.31 35.10 -13.34
N ASN A 283 30.64 35.59 -14.38
CA ASN A 283 31.23 36.14 -15.61
C ASN A 283 32.36 35.27 -16.22
N ASN A 284 32.51 34.04 -15.73
CA ASN A 284 33.59 33.11 -16.03
C ASN A 284 33.03 31.77 -16.50
N ASN A 285 33.67 31.20 -17.50
CA ASN A 285 33.43 29.84 -17.98
C ASN A 285 34.09 28.77 -17.08
N SER A 286 34.39 29.09 -15.80
CA SER A 286 35.01 28.11 -14.92
C SER A 286 34.02 27.02 -14.54
N ASN A 287 34.45 25.78 -14.72
CA ASN A 287 33.68 24.60 -14.33
C ASN A 287 33.47 24.57 -12.81
N LEU A 288 32.27 24.16 -12.35
CA LEU A 288 32.03 23.84 -10.95
C LEU A 288 32.77 22.57 -10.46
N THR A 289 33.55 21.95 -11.36
CA THR A 289 34.26 20.68 -11.12
C THR A 289 35.34 20.71 -10.04
N ASN A 290 35.66 21.90 -9.46
CA ASN A 290 36.60 22.01 -8.34
C ASN A 290 35.98 21.82 -6.94
N GLN A 291 34.73 21.38 -6.84
CA GLN A 291 34.15 21.07 -5.55
C GLN A 291 34.39 19.61 -5.19
N ASN A 292 35.16 19.36 -4.14
CA ASN A 292 35.42 18.05 -3.56
C ASN A 292 34.17 17.47 -2.81
N ILE A 293 32.99 17.54 -3.41
CA ILE A 293 31.78 17.01 -2.82
C ILE A 293 31.62 15.60 -3.35
N LYS A 294 31.78 14.62 -2.47
CA LYS A 294 31.42 13.22 -2.75
C LYS A 294 29.94 13.04 -2.39
N PHE A 295 29.12 12.76 -3.40
CA PHE A 295 27.76 12.31 -3.17
C PHE A 295 27.78 10.81 -2.92
N GLN A 296 27.18 10.38 -1.81
CA GLN A 296 26.99 8.98 -1.51
C GLN A 296 25.48 8.71 -1.52
N PHE A 297 25.03 8.01 -2.55
CA PHE A 297 23.61 7.68 -2.74
C PHE A 297 23.37 6.22 -2.32
N SER A 298 22.23 5.96 -1.73
CA SER A 298 21.76 4.60 -1.44
C SER A 298 21.28 3.87 -2.71
N ASN A 299 20.84 4.61 -3.73
CA ASN A 299 20.45 4.06 -5.02
C ASN A 299 21.69 3.67 -5.84
N GLU A 300 21.75 2.40 -6.30
CA GLU A 300 22.91 1.83 -7.01
C GLU A 300 23.26 2.56 -8.31
N ILE A 301 22.25 3.03 -9.06
CA ILE A 301 22.43 3.75 -10.31
C ILE A 301 23.02 5.12 -10.02
N LEU A 302 22.48 5.85 -9.04
CA LEU A 302 23.00 7.14 -8.61
C LEU A 302 24.41 7.03 -8.05
N ALA A 303 24.71 5.99 -7.27
CA ALA A 303 26.06 5.72 -6.76
C ALA A 303 27.04 5.47 -7.92
N SER A 304 26.64 4.68 -8.90
CA SER A 304 27.47 4.40 -10.10
C SER A 304 27.72 5.65 -10.94
N LEU A 305 26.68 6.47 -11.17
CA LEU A 305 26.78 7.74 -11.90
C LEU A 305 27.67 8.75 -11.16
N SER A 306 27.52 8.86 -9.83
CA SER A 306 28.35 9.76 -9.03
C SER A 306 29.83 9.40 -9.11
N ASN A 307 30.16 8.09 -9.14
CA ASN A 307 31.55 7.62 -9.30
C ASN A 307 32.13 7.87 -10.69
N LEU A 308 31.28 7.87 -11.73
CA LEU A 308 31.70 8.16 -13.11
C LEU A 308 31.99 9.66 -13.34
N ILE A 309 31.30 10.53 -12.61
CA ILE A 309 31.36 12.00 -12.81
C ILE A 309 32.48 12.63 -12.00
N ILE A 310 32.99 11.99 -10.94
CA ILE A 310 34.15 12.50 -10.19
C ILE A 310 35.39 12.14 -10.96
N PRO A 311 36.06 13.12 -11.63
CA PRO A 311 37.33 12.85 -12.33
C PRO A 311 38.36 12.40 -11.30
N THR A 312 39.03 11.30 -11.55
CA THR A 312 40.18 10.78 -10.78
C THR A 312 41.40 11.70 -10.79
N SER A 313 41.30 12.92 -11.34
CA SER A 313 42.41 13.85 -11.54
C SER A 313 42.60 14.88 -10.44
N LEU A 314 42.03 14.70 -9.24
CA LEU A 314 42.21 15.65 -8.13
C LEU A 314 43.44 15.38 -7.22
N THR A 315 44.36 14.55 -7.65
CA THR A 315 45.64 14.34 -6.95
C THR A 315 46.85 14.80 -7.78
N SER A 316 46.86 16.03 -8.21
CA SER A 316 48.09 16.62 -8.74
C SER A 316 48.17 18.09 -8.35
N ASN A 317 48.96 18.37 -7.31
CA ASN A 317 49.58 19.64 -7.10
C ASN A 317 50.59 19.87 -8.25
N ASN A 318 50.13 20.32 -9.38
CA ASN A 318 50.99 21.07 -10.31
C ASN A 318 50.13 21.84 -11.30
N SER A 319 50.30 23.12 -11.22
CA SER A 319 49.85 24.12 -12.20
C SER A 319 50.37 23.76 -13.60
N SER A 320 49.61 23.09 -14.40
CA SER A 320 49.66 23.18 -15.85
C SER A 320 48.29 22.88 -16.42
N THR A 321 47.68 23.92 -16.86
CA THR A 321 46.53 24.04 -17.73
C THR A 321 46.56 23.03 -18.87
N ALA A 322 45.85 21.92 -18.68
CA ALA A 322 45.36 21.12 -19.78
C ALA A 322 43.93 20.74 -19.43
N GLU A 323 42.99 21.66 -19.67
CA GLU A 323 41.60 21.35 -19.82
C GLU A 323 41.43 20.32 -20.95
N PRO A 324 40.61 19.29 -20.81
CA PRO A 324 40.21 18.49 -21.96
C PRO A 324 39.41 19.42 -22.87
N GLN A 325 40.04 19.96 -23.87
CA GLN A 325 39.43 20.80 -24.90
C GLN A 325 38.65 19.93 -25.88
N PHE A 326 37.40 19.61 -25.52
CA PHE A 326 36.38 19.39 -26.53
C PHE A 326 35.75 20.77 -26.83
N GLY A 327 36.40 21.58 -27.59
CA GLY A 327 36.02 22.89 -28.12
C GLY A 327 35.14 23.70 -27.15
N ASN A 328 35.38 24.80 -26.66
CA ASN A 328 34.64 25.85 -25.92
C ASN A 328 33.41 25.45 -25.09
N TRP A 329 33.24 24.16 -24.70
CA TRP A 329 32.17 23.65 -23.84
C TRP A 329 32.62 23.62 -22.38
N SER A 330 31.78 24.11 -21.50
CA SER A 330 31.92 23.99 -20.04
C SER A 330 31.03 22.88 -19.50
N TYR A 331 31.60 22.02 -18.70
CA TYR A 331 30.87 20.91 -18.06
C TYR A 331 30.49 21.25 -16.62
N TRP A 332 29.36 20.73 -16.16
CA TRP A 332 28.91 20.97 -14.81
C TRP A 332 28.12 19.77 -14.26
N SER A 333 28.02 19.68 -12.94
CA SER A 333 27.17 18.73 -12.25
C SER A 333 26.54 19.35 -11.01
N GLU A 334 25.34 18.92 -10.66
CA GLU A 334 24.62 19.36 -9.48
C GLU A 334 23.89 18.14 -8.86
N GLY A 335 24.07 17.95 -7.54
CA GLY A 335 23.31 16.97 -6.76
C GLY A 335 22.09 17.63 -6.13
N THR A 336 20.98 16.89 -6.04
CA THR A 336 19.76 17.35 -5.37
C THR A 336 19.37 16.34 -4.30
N ILE A 337 19.09 16.82 -3.10
CA ILE A 337 18.46 16.07 -2.03
C ILE A 337 17.26 16.89 -1.54
N SER A 338 16.09 16.27 -1.47
CA SER A 338 14.89 16.90 -0.93
C SER A 338 14.21 15.93 0.04
N VAL A 339 13.72 16.45 1.15
CA VAL A 339 12.97 15.70 2.14
C VAL A 339 11.66 16.44 2.39
N GLY A 340 10.55 15.75 2.23
CA GLY A 340 9.21 16.30 2.40
C GLY A 340 8.34 15.43 3.28
N LYS A 341 7.35 16.04 3.93
CA LYS A 341 6.30 15.33 4.65
C LYS A 341 4.96 16.00 4.39
N LEU A 342 3.98 15.20 4.01
CA LEU A 342 2.56 15.58 3.94
C LEU A 342 1.83 14.87 5.07
N GLY A 343 1.00 15.60 5.82
CA GLY A 343 0.19 15.04 6.91
C GLY A 343 -1.06 14.34 6.39
N ASP A 344 -1.72 13.59 7.29
CA ASP A 344 -3.03 12.98 7.05
C ASP A 344 -4.09 14.02 6.70
N THR A 345 -4.98 13.63 5.80
CA THR A 345 -6.23 14.34 5.51
C THR A 345 -7.43 13.47 5.87
N THR A 346 -8.64 13.95 5.63
CA THR A 346 -9.88 13.15 5.79
C THR A 346 -9.93 11.96 4.84
N SER A 347 -9.30 12.05 3.67
CA SER A 347 -9.38 11.08 2.58
C SER A 347 -8.05 10.44 2.18
N SER A 348 -6.91 10.87 2.73
CA SER A 348 -5.59 10.44 2.28
C SER A 348 -4.64 10.32 3.46
N SER A 349 -3.84 9.26 3.50
CA SER A 349 -2.83 9.00 4.52
C SER A 349 -1.61 9.91 4.39
N ALA A 350 -0.87 10.07 5.49
CA ALA A 350 0.39 10.81 5.51
C ALA A 350 1.42 10.20 4.57
N LYS A 351 2.30 11.06 4.05
CA LYS A 351 3.36 10.68 3.10
C LYS A 351 4.69 11.26 3.55
N ASN A 352 5.74 10.44 3.52
CA ASN A 352 7.12 10.90 3.69
C ASN A 352 7.82 10.76 2.33
N ILE A 353 8.42 11.83 1.85
CA ILE A 353 9.00 11.90 0.50
C ILE A 353 10.50 12.18 0.62
N ASN A 354 11.33 11.31 0.08
CA ASN A 354 12.77 11.48 -0.02
C ASN A 354 13.19 11.46 -1.48
N THR A 355 13.68 12.59 -1.98
CA THR A 355 14.20 12.71 -3.35
C THR A 355 15.70 12.79 -3.34
N SER A 356 16.36 12.04 -4.20
CA SER A 356 17.78 12.14 -4.50
C SER A 356 18.02 12.18 -6.01
N ALA A 357 18.91 13.05 -6.47
CA ALA A 357 19.18 13.16 -7.90
C ALA A 357 20.58 13.69 -8.19
N ILE A 358 21.03 13.38 -9.40
CA ILE A 358 22.23 13.99 -10.00
C ILE A 358 21.89 14.53 -11.39
N THR A 359 22.34 15.75 -11.66
CA THR A 359 22.24 16.40 -12.96
C THR A 359 23.64 16.68 -13.48
N ILE A 360 23.89 16.32 -14.70
CA ILE A 360 25.14 16.65 -15.44
C ILE A 360 24.79 17.41 -16.69
N GLY A 361 25.59 18.38 -17.04
CA GLY A 361 25.33 19.17 -18.23
C GLY A 361 26.57 19.74 -18.86
N ALA A 362 26.37 20.26 -20.04
CA ALA A 362 27.39 21.01 -20.77
C ALA A 362 26.77 22.26 -21.40
N ASP A 363 27.50 23.36 -21.35
CA ASP A 363 27.07 24.62 -21.95
C ASP A 363 28.20 25.33 -22.69
N ARG A 364 27.77 26.20 -23.56
CA ARG A 364 28.67 26.96 -24.41
C ARG A 364 28.17 28.38 -24.62
N ARG A 365 29.08 29.37 -24.59
CA ARG A 365 28.79 30.76 -24.89
C ARG A 365 28.94 31.03 -26.38
N ASN A 366 28.02 31.79 -26.94
CA ASN A 366 28.12 32.35 -28.29
C ASN A 366 28.53 33.84 -28.23
N ASP A 367 29.05 34.40 -29.33
CA ASP A 367 29.62 35.77 -29.45
C ASP A 367 28.72 36.94 -29.01
N LYS A 368 27.43 36.69 -28.77
CA LYS A 368 26.41 37.70 -28.39
C LYS A 368 25.93 37.58 -26.93
N ASN A 369 26.72 37.05 -26.00
CA ASN A 369 26.31 36.81 -24.60
C ASN A 369 25.12 35.84 -24.45
N ARG A 370 24.79 35.07 -25.47
CA ARG A 370 23.88 33.95 -25.39
C ARG A 370 24.65 32.72 -24.94
N MET A 371 24.01 31.92 -24.13
CA MET A 371 24.53 30.63 -23.72
C MET A 371 23.46 29.59 -23.97
N TYR A 372 23.85 28.45 -24.46
CA TYR A 372 23.00 27.29 -24.67
C TYR A 372 23.72 26.04 -24.21
N GLY A 373 22.94 25.07 -23.79
CA GLY A 373 23.46 23.81 -23.28
C GLY A 373 22.44 22.71 -23.28
N PHE A 374 22.91 21.58 -22.81
CA PHE A 374 22.07 20.42 -22.53
C PHE A 374 22.41 19.85 -21.15
N ALA A 375 21.45 19.22 -20.54
CA ALA A 375 21.60 18.56 -19.25
C ALA A 375 20.89 17.22 -19.24
N PHE A 376 21.46 16.29 -18.52
CA PHE A 376 20.97 14.96 -18.29
C PHE A 376 20.78 14.78 -16.78
N ARG A 377 19.60 14.34 -16.34
CA ARG A 377 19.29 14.14 -14.93
C ARG A 377 18.79 12.73 -14.70
N PHE A 378 19.31 12.08 -13.68
CA PHE A 378 18.73 10.91 -13.06
C PHE A 378 18.27 11.26 -11.64
N GLY A 379 17.01 10.95 -11.32
CA GLY A 379 16.41 11.18 -10.00
C GLY A 379 15.67 9.96 -9.51
N SER A 380 15.64 9.80 -8.20
CA SER A 380 14.90 8.76 -7.49
C SER A 380 14.11 9.41 -6.36
N ASP A 381 12.81 9.15 -6.33
CA ASP A 381 11.92 9.49 -5.23
C ASP A 381 11.53 8.19 -4.52
N ASP A 382 11.66 8.21 -3.19
CA ASP A 382 11.27 7.15 -2.27
C ASP A 382 10.17 7.74 -1.37
N ILE A 383 8.98 7.16 -1.44
CA ILE A 383 7.78 7.70 -0.79
C ILE A 383 7.13 6.60 0.05
N ASP A 384 7.16 6.79 1.37
CA ASP A 384 6.39 5.98 2.29
C ASP A 384 4.97 6.53 2.43
N VAL A 385 3.98 5.67 2.40
CA VAL A 385 2.55 6.01 2.49
C VAL A 385 1.94 5.34 3.72
N GLY A 386 1.24 6.11 4.55
CA GLY A 386 0.55 5.61 5.73
C GLY A 386 1.48 5.00 6.77
N ASN A 387 0.97 4.00 7.49
CA ASN A 387 1.69 3.29 8.56
C ASN A 387 1.76 1.78 8.33
N LEU A 388 1.18 1.26 7.27
CA LEU A 388 1.12 -0.17 6.96
C LEU A 388 2.28 -0.65 6.06
N GLY A 389 3.19 0.28 5.68
CA GLY A 389 4.35 -0.02 4.85
C GLY A 389 4.06 0.02 3.35
N SER A 390 2.99 0.70 2.94
CA SER A 390 2.76 1.05 1.53
C SER A 390 3.84 2.02 1.07
N ALA A 391 4.36 1.83 -0.15
CA ALA A 391 5.48 2.60 -0.66
C ALA A 391 5.39 2.83 -2.18
N LEU A 392 6.04 3.89 -2.64
CA LEU A 392 6.16 4.23 -4.04
C LEU A 392 7.59 4.67 -4.34
N ASP A 393 8.28 3.90 -5.18
CA ASP A 393 9.63 4.21 -5.66
C ASP A 393 9.58 4.68 -7.11
N MET A 394 9.85 5.96 -7.36
CA MET A 394 9.88 6.53 -8.69
C MET A 394 11.32 6.83 -9.14
N ASN A 395 11.71 6.30 -10.28
CA ASN A 395 12.96 6.64 -10.96
C ASN A 395 12.66 7.40 -12.24
N ALA A 396 13.37 8.49 -12.46
CA ALA A 396 13.18 9.34 -13.63
C ALA A 396 14.50 9.69 -14.32
N LEU A 397 14.49 9.56 -15.63
CA LEU A 397 15.59 9.94 -16.51
C LEU A 397 15.14 11.10 -17.39
N SER A 398 15.85 12.24 -17.34
CA SER A 398 15.46 13.45 -18.06
C SER A 398 16.57 13.97 -18.95
N LEU A 399 16.20 14.47 -20.12
CA LEU A 399 17.07 15.20 -21.04
C LEU A 399 16.50 16.60 -21.26
N THR A 400 17.32 17.63 -21.07
CA THR A 400 16.94 19.04 -21.17
C THR A 400 17.87 19.77 -22.09
N ILE A 401 17.34 20.62 -22.95
CA ILE A 401 18.09 21.65 -23.69
C ILE A 401 17.70 23.02 -23.15
N TYR A 402 18.65 23.92 -23.04
CA TYR A 402 18.42 25.21 -22.43
C TYR A 402 19.21 26.35 -23.09
N GLU A 403 18.66 27.56 -22.94
CA GLU A 403 19.27 28.80 -23.42
C GLU A 403 19.07 29.92 -22.39
N THR A 404 20.08 30.75 -22.20
CA THR A 404 19.95 32.06 -21.54
C THR A 404 20.39 33.16 -22.49
N ARG A 405 19.60 34.22 -22.57
CA ARG A 405 19.87 35.35 -23.45
C ARG A 405 19.53 36.68 -22.79
N PRO A 406 20.28 37.77 -23.12
CA PRO A 406 19.90 39.12 -22.75
C PRO A 406 18.60 39.50 -23.42
N SER A 407 17.68 40.13 -22.67
CA SER A 407 16.40 40.66 -23.15
C SER A 407 16.29 42.17 -22.95
N GLY A 408 17.33 42.83 -22.35
CA GLY A 408 17.44 44.23 -22.08
C GLY A 408 18.81 44.56 -21.49
N LYS A 409 18.99 45.76 -20.94
CA LYS A 409 20.30 46.19 -20.39
C LYS A 409 20.74 45.36 -19.18
N ASN A 410 19.77 45.01 -18.30
CA ASN A 410 19.99 44.20 -17.09
C ASN A 410 18.98 43.07 -16.99
N MET A 411 18.25 42.80 -18.06
CA MET A 411 17.19 41.79 -18.12
C MET A 411 17.68 40.57 -18.90
N PHE A 412 17.33 39.40 -18.40
CA PHE A 412 17.64 38.12 -19.02
C PHE A 412 16.41 37.25 -19.11
N MET A 413 16.36 36.44 -20.15
CA MET A 413 15.38 35.38 -20.34
C MET A 413 16.11 34.06 -20.38
N ASP A 414 15.73 33.18 -19.46
CA ASP A 414 16.14 31.78 -19.44
C ASP A 414 14.97 30.92 -19.96
N SER A 415 15.28 30.01 -20.85
CA SER A 415 14.31 29.07 -21.41
C SER A 415 14.89 27.67 -21.48
N LEU A 416 14.08 26.71 -21.22
CA LEU A 416 14.42 25.30 -21.35
C LEU A 416 13.22 24.47 -21.80
N ILE A 417 13.53 23.36 -22.44
CA ILE A 417 12.57 22.31 -22.78
C ILE A 417 13.23 20.96 -22.58
N GLY A 418 12.47 20.00 -22.12
CA GLY A 418 12.99 18.66 -21.87
C GLY A 418 11.92 17.58 -21.95
N ILE A 419 12.41 16.37 -21.88
CA ILE A 419 11.61 15.14 -21.83
C ILE A 419 12.11 14.27 -20.69
N SER A 420 11.20 13.49 -20.09
CA SER A 420 11.53 12.51 -19.06
C SER A 420 10.87 11.17 -19.35
N ALA A 421 11.58 10.10 -19.01
CA ALA A 421 11.04 8.75 -18.86
C ALA A 421 10.95 8.46 -17.37
N ILE A 422 9.80 7.92 -16.94
CA ILE A 422 9.45 7.67 -15.55
C ILE A 422 9.18 6.17 -15.40
N ASN A 423 9.72 5.57 -14.34
CA ASN A 423 9.40 4.21 -13.92
C ASN A 423 9.07 4.23 -12.43
N THR A 424 7.93 3.70 -12.07
CA THR A 424 7.44 3.65 -10.70
C THR A 424 7.18 2.22 -10.29
N ASN A 425 7.73 1.79 -9.15
CA ASN A 425 7.34 0.58 -8.46
C ASN A 425 6.41 0.98 -7.31
N LEU A 426 5.34 0.25 -7.14
CA LEU A 426 4.34 0.50 -6.11
C LEU A 426 4.24 -0.76 -5.25
N LEU A 427 4.18 -0.55 -3.95
CA LEU A 427 3.83 -1.55 -2.95
C LEU A 427 2.63 -1.00 -2.18
N ASN A 428 1.52 -1.71 -2.22
CA ASN A 428 0.33 -1.32 -1.49
C ASN A 428 -0.01 -2.39 -0.45
N ASN A 429 -0.07 -2.00 0.81
CA ASN A 429 -0.39 -2.87 1.93
C ASN A 429 -1.71 -2.41 2.56
N SER A 430 -2.73 -3.27 2.47
CA SER A 430 -4.03 -3.06 3.11
C SER A 430 -4.33 -4.27 4.00
N GLY A 431 -4.22 -4.10 5.32
CA GLY A 431 -4.39 -5.17 6.29
C GLY A 431 -3.38 -6.31 6.09
N SER A 432 -3.86 -7.50 5.74
CA SER A 432 -3.04 -8.69 5.46
C SER A 432 -2.70 -8.89 3.98
N ILE A 433 -3.13 -7.97 3.12
CA ILE A 433 -2.97 -8.06 1.67
C ILE A 433 -1.86 -7.11 1.26
N SER A 434 -0.93 -7.63 0.45
CA SER A 434 0.14 -6.85 -0.16
C SER A 434 0.06 -7.02 -1.67
N THR A 435 -0.01 -5.90 -2.39
CA THR A 435 -0.02 -5.88 -3.85
C THR A 435 1.16 -5.09 -4.38
N ASP A 436 1.72 -5.57 -5.48
CA ASP A 436 2.80 -4.91 -6.21
C ASP A 436 2.28 -4.34 -7.52
N GLY A 437 2.78 -3.17 -7.90
CA GLY A 437 2.47 -2.54 -9.17
C GLY A 437 3.71 -1.96 -9.84
N LYS A 438 3.71 -1.91 -11.17
CA LYS A 438 4.72 -1.19 -11.95
C LYS A 438 4.04 -0.30 -12.96
N ARG A 439 4.45 0.97 -12.97
CA ARG A 439 3.88 1.97 -13.85
C ARG A 439 4.95 2.75 -14.58
N GLU A 440 4.81 2.82 -15.89
CA GLU A 440 5.69 3.63 -16.75
C GLU A 440 5.03 4.98 -17.04
N GLY A 441 5.87 6.01 -17.23
CA GLY A 441 5.42 7.34 -17.60
C GLY A 441 6.36 8.03 -18.56
N LYS A 442 5.81 9.01 -19.27
CA LYS A 442 6.55 9.91 -20.15
C LYS A 442 6.10 11.33 -19.89
N GLN A 443 7.08 12.24 -19.85
CA GLN A 443 6.81 13.65 -19.58
C GLN A 443 7.52 14.52 -20.60
N ILE A 444 6.84 15.56 -21.07
CA ILE A 444 7.43 16.70 -21.74
C ILE A 444 7.24 17.94 -20.86
N PHE A 445 8.27 18.74 -20.73
CA PHE A 445 8.22 19.93 -19.89
C PHE A 445 8.99 21.09 -20.51
N SER A 446 8.63 22.31 -20.11
CA SER A 446 9.34 23.52 -20.47
C SER A 446 9.29 24.53 -19.32
N SER A 447 10.28 25.42 -19.28
CA SER A 447 10.32 26.52 -18.32
C SER A 447 10.81 27.79 -19.00
N ILE A 448 10.19 28.92 -18.68
CA ILE A 448 10.63 30.25 -19.08
C ILE A 448 10.73 31.10 -17.81
N LYS A 449 11.91 31.70 -17.58
CA LYS A 449 12.15 32.60 -16.45
C LYS A 449 12.68 33.94 -16.93
N PHE A 450 11.97 34.99 -16.60
CA PHE A 450 12.42 36.38 -16.80
C PHE A 450 12.95 36.92 -15.50
N ARG A 451 14.08 37.65 -15.58
CA ARG A 451 14.71 38.28 -14.43
C ARG A 451 15.37 39.58 -14.81
N GLU A 452 15.38 40.56 -13.90
CA GLU A 452 16.06 41.83 -14.04
C GLU A 452 16.89 42.10 -12.79
N THR A 453 18.17 42.50 -12.98
CA THR A 453 19.08 42.74 -11.86
C THR A 453 19.23 44.25 -11.62
N PHE A 454 18.89 44.68 -10.40
CA PHE A 454 19.11 46.02 -9.90
C PHE A 454 20.30 46.01 -8.94
N THR A 455 21.33 46.79 -9.26
CA THR A 455 22.57 46.90 -8.47
C THR A 455 22.62 48.24 -7.76
N LYS A 456 22.80 48.22 -6.44
CA LYS A 456 23.09 49.37 -5.62
C LYS A 456 24.36 49.09 -4.81
N GLU A 457 25.45 49.75 -5.14
CA GLU A 457 26.79 49.50 -4.56
C GLU A 457 27.22 48.03 -4.77
N LYS A 458 27.27 47.24 -3.71
CA LYS A 458 27.63 45.81 -3.72
C LYS A 458 26.43 44.87 -3.58
N LEU A 459 25.24 45.42 -3.40
CA LEU A 459 24.00 44.66 -3.26
C LEU A 459 23.29 44.54 -4.61
N ASN A 460 22.96 43.34 -4.99
CA ASN A 460 22.12 43.04 -6.15
C ASN A 460 20.76 42.53 -5.65
N ILE A 461 19.70 43.02 -6.27
CA ILE A 461 18.33 42.51 -6.11
C ILE A 461 17.85 42.10 -7.49
N THR A 462 17.49 40.85 -7.65
CA THR A 462 17.07 40.25 -8.93
C THR A 462 15.67 39.69 -8.82
N PRO A 463 14.61 40.52 -8.95
CA PRO A 463 13.25 40.00 -9.10
C PRO A 463 13.14 39.11 -10.33
N ASN A 464 12.26 38.10 -10.24
CA ASN A 464 12.02 37.18 -11.33
C ASN A 464 10.61 36.66 -11.34
N ILE A 465 10.18 36.29 -12.53
CA ILE A 465 8.93 35.54 -12.78
C ILE A 465 9.25 34.30 -13.61
N LYS A 466 8.68 33.16 -13.28
CA LYS A 466 8.90 31.90 -13.96
C LYS A 466 7.56 31.23 -14.25
N ILE A 467 7.47 30.56 -15.39
CA ILE A 467 6.38 29.69 -15.75
C ILE A 467 6.95 28.35 -16.16
N ASP A 468 6.54 27.30 -15.45
CA ASP A 468 6.82 25.92 -15.78
C ASP A 468 5.57 25.28 -16.39
N LEU A 469 5.72 24.61 -17.51
CA LEU A 469 4.68 23.88 -18.20
C LEU A 469 5.08 22.42 -18.31
N GLY A 470 4.14 21.53 -18.12
CA GLY A 470 4.38 20.10 -18.27
C GLY A 470 3.15 19.32 -18.73
N PHE A 471 3.43 18.24 -19.42
CA PHE A 471 2.44 17.22 -19.74
C PHE A 471 3.04 15.86 -19.46
N THR A 472 2.42 15.12 -18.54
CA THR A 472 2.84 13.78 -18.13
C THR A 472 1.77 12.79 -18.51
N SER A 473 2.15 11.68 -19.13
CA SER A 473 1.29 10.54 -19.40
C SER A 473 1.84 9.33 -18.64
N LEU A 474 1.06 8.84 -17.69
CA LEU A 474 1.32 7.61 -16.96
C LEU A 474 0.52 6.48 -17.60
N SER A 475 1.14 5.32 -17.85
CA SER A 475 0.48 4.15 -18.44
C SER A 475 -0.61 3.59 -17.52
N ASP A 476 -1.49 2.80 -18.09
CA ASP A 476 -2.31 1.86 -17.32
C ASP A 476 -1.43 0.77 -16.69
N TYR A 477 -1.88 0.23 -15.56
CA TYR A 477 -1.27 -0.94 -14.93
C TYR A 477 -2.31 -1.70 -14.11
N THR A 478 -1.98 -2.94 -13.79
CA THR A 478 -2.77 -3.78 -12.88
C THR A 478 -1.83 -4.26 -11.79
N GLU A 479 -2.26 -4.15 -10.55
CA GLU A 479 -1.55 -4.73 -9.41
C GLU A 479 -1.48 -6.25 -9.51
N THR A 480 -0.53 -6.83 -8.82
CA THR A 480 -0.33 -8.28 -8.67
C THR A 480 -0.10 -8.60 -7.21
N GLY A 481 -0.37 -9.84 -6.77
CA GLY A 481 -0.13 -10.29 -5.39
C GLY A 481 -1.40 -10.67 -4.63
N ALA A 482 -2.58 -10.21 -5.09
CA ALA A 482 -3.86 -10.57 -4.48
C ALA A 482 -4.84 -11.09 -5.54
N ASP A 483 -4.98 -12.40 -5.66
CA ASP A 483 -5.86 -13.02 -6.66
C ASP A 483 -7.30 -12.51 -6.58
N GLY A 484 -7.75 -11.84 -7.65
CA GLY A 484 -9.09 -11.30 -7.78
C GLY A 484 -9.31 -9.91 -7.15
N LEU A 485 -8.35 -9.39 -6.37
CA LEU A 485 -8.44 -8.12 -5.64
C LEU A 485 -7.48 -7.05 -6.18
N ASN A 486 -6.67 -7.42 -7.18
CA ASN A 486 -5.72 -6.49 -7.78
C ASN A 486 -6.46 -5.32 -8.42
N LEU A 487 -6.15 -4.10 -7.99
CA LEU A 487 -6.71 -2.89 -8.57
C LEU A 487 -6.18 -2.68 -9.99
N LYS A 488 -7.02 -2.13 -10.85
CA LYS A 488 -6.69 -1.76 -12.23
C LYS A 488 -6.72 -0.25 -12.37
N PHE A 489 -5.58 0.30 -12.68
CA PHE A 489 -5.42 1.74 -12.89
C PHE A 489 -5.39 2.04 -14.38
N LYS A 490 -6.23 2.97 -14.80
CA LYS A 490 -6.25 3.42 -16.20
C LYS A 490 -5.09 4.40 -16.44
N ARG A 491 -4.74 4.56 -17.72
CA ARG A 491 -3.86 5.63 -18.18
C ARG A 491 -4.32 6.97 -17.62
N GLN A 492 -3.36 7.77 -17.16
CA GLN A 492 -3.60 9.11 -16.60
C GLN A 492 -2.73 10.13 -17.32
N ASP A 493 -3.37 11.17 -17.83
CA ASP A 493 -2.71 12.30 -18.48
C ASP A 493 -2.83 13.53 -17.57
N ILE A 494 -1.69 14.13 -17.20
CA ILE A 494 -1.57 15.21 -16.22
C ILE A 494 -0.99 16.43 -16.92
N GLY A 495 -1.79 17.49 -17.02
CA GLY A 495 -1.32 18.83 -17.40
C GLY A 495 -0.85 19.59 -16.16
N THR A 496 0.27 20.30 -16.26
CA THR A 496 0.85 21.06 -15.14
C THR A 496 1.23 22.46 -15.60
N VAL A 497 0.77 23.47 -14.87
CA VAL A 497 1.14 24.88 -15.07
C VAL A 497 1.52 25.46 -13.72
N ILE A 498 2.81 25.74 -13.51
CA ILE A 498 3.30 26.34 -12.27
C ILE A 498 3.81 27.73 -12.56
N THR A 499 3.26 28.72 -11.91
CA THR A 499 3.72 30.11 -11.97
C THR A 499 4.49 30.46 -10.70
N SER A 500 5.65 31.05 -10.85
CA SER A 500 6.51 31.45 -9.72
C SER A 500 6.87 32.92 -9.79
N ILE A 501 6.82 33.58 -8.66
CA ILE A 501 7.32 34.94 -8.48
C ILE A 501 8.35 34.94 -7.38
N GLY A 502 9.51 35.50 -7.64
CA GLY A 502 10.60 35.47 -6.67
C GLY A 502 11.58 36.64 -6.79
N SER A 503 12.55 36.64 -5.90
CA SER A 503 13.68 37.54 -5.93
C SER A 503 14.93 36.85 -5.39
N VAL A 504 16.04 37.11 -6.00
CA VAL A 504 17.36 36.75 -5.48
C VAL A 504 18.04 38.03 -4.99
N ILE A 505 18.54 37.99 -3.76
CA ILE A 505 19.30 39.06 -3.13
C ILE A 505 20.71 38.54 -2.93
N ASP A 506 21.69 39.16 -3.51
CA ASP A 506 23.11 38.80 -3.36
C ASP A 506 24.01 40.01 -3.07
N ASN A 507 25.13 39.77 -2.40
CA ASN A 507 26.13 40.77 -2.09
C ASN A 507 27.53 40.23 -2.42
N THR A 508 28.46 41.12 -2.66
CA THR A 508 29.88 40.80 -2.86
C THR A 508 30.71 41.38 -1.70
N ILE A 509 31.26 40.48 -0.87
CA ILE A 509 32.10 40.82 0.27
C ILE A 509 33.53 40.42 -0.10
N ILE A 510 34.41 41.42 -0.11
CA ILE A 510 35.85 41.22 -0.32
C ILE A 510 36.49 41.02 1.05
N VAL A 511 37.19 39.91 1.24
CA VAL A 511 37.95 39.57 2.44
C VAL A 511 39.43 39.42 2.05
N ASP A 512 40.36 39.46 3.02
CA ASP A 512 41.81 39.45 2.76
C ASP A 512 42.28 38.26 1.91
N ASN A 513 41.62 37.12 2.00
CA ASN A 513 41.97 35.88 1.29
C ASN A 513 40.97 35.45 0.22
N GLY A 514 40.04 36.31 -0.22
CA GLY A 514 39.06 35.93 -1.24
C GLY A 514 37.83 36.80 -1.36
N ILE A 515 36.84 36.29 -2.07
CA ILE A 515 35.57 36.95 -2.30
C ILE A 515 34.44 36.02 -1.81
N ILE A 516 33.59 36.51 -0.91
CA ILE A 516 32.38 35.82 -0.45
C ILE A 516 31.18 36.45 -1.16
N LYS A 517 30.33 35.62 -1.78
CA LYS A 517 29.10 36.04 -2.46
C LYS A 517 27.88 35.37 -1.82
N PRO A 518 27.44 35.83 -0.64
CA PRO A 518 26.24 35.33 -0.04
C PRO A 518 25.03 35.65 -0.92
N ASN A 519 24.05 34.72 -0.98
CA ASN A 519 22.80 34.96 -1.67
C ASN A 519 21.63 34.37 -0.88
N ILE A 520 20.45 34.99 -1.01
CA ILE A 520 19.18 34.53 -0.50
C ILE A 520 18.20 34.52 -1.66
N GLN A 521 17.53 33.42 -1.87
CA GLN A 521 16.48 33.30 -2.87
C GLN A 521 15.14 33.09 -2.15
N LEU A 522 14.16 33.90 -2.51
CA LEU A 522 12.77 33.77 -2.10
C LEU A 522 11.92 33.55 -3.35
N GLU A 523 11.10 32.53 -3.36
CA GLU A 523 10.23 32.19 -4.48
C GLU A 523 8.89 31.66 -3.95
N TYR A 524 7.80 32.18 -4.47
CA TYR A 524 6.45 31.69 -4.25
C TYR A 524 5.95 31.01 -5.51
N ASN A 525 5.50 29.79 -5.38
CA ASN A 525 4.98 28.96 -6.46
C ASN A 525 3.49 28.77 -6.32
N ALA A 526 2.74 28.86 -7.42
CA ALA A 526 1.34 28.54 -7.51
C ALA A 526 1.12 27.53 -8.65
N ASP A 527 0.47 26.41 -8.36
CA ASP A 527 -0.03 25.44 -9.33
C ASP A 527 -1.44 25.92 -9.77
N ILE A 528 -1.69 25.99 -11.10
CA ILE A 528 -2.93 26.53 -11.70
C ILE A 528 -3.71 25.41 -12.36
#